data_17ac8d8794429e13b2ae235ea68e92bb
#
_entry.id   17ac8d8794429e13b2ae235ea68e92bb
#
_cell.length_a   1.000
_cell.length_b   1.000
_cell.length_c   1.000
_cell.angle_alpha   90.00
_cell.angle_beta   90.00
_cell.angle_gamma   90.00
#
_symmetry.space_group_name_H-M   'P 1'
#
loop_
_entity.id
_entity.type
_entity.pdbx_description
1 polymer ?
#
loop_
_entity_poly.entity_id
_entity_poly.type
_entity_poly.pdbx_seq_one_letter_code
_entity_poly.pdbx_strand_id
1 'polypeptide(L)'
;MNASLQIGNLAGIPVKLHWSFLLVIPLFAWIIGSQILLTTELIAALFGVPIDVTLIAAGLNPYILGTVVALGLFVGVFIHEMAHSLIAKARGIKIHSITLLILGGVSQMEETMPDPKVELPMALAGPLTSLAIGLVSAALVYVFDAAVGDPAVAGVLVFVFGYLSLLNILLFGFNLLPAFPMDGGRVLRAWLARRMPLSRATRIAA
;
A
#
# COMPACT_ATOMS: atom_id res chain seq x y z
N MET A 1 17.16 20.27 7.40
CA MET A 1 16.44 20.90 6.25
C MET A 1 15.21 20.05 6.00
N ASN A 2 14.02 20.58 6.24
CA ASN A 2 12.77 19.83 6.16
C ASN A 2 12.32 19.77 4.69
N ALA A 3 12.71 18.70 4.00
CA ALA A 3 12.32 18.45 2.61
C ALA A 3 10.88 17.88 2.48
N SER A 4 10.04 18.03 3.50
CA SER A 4 8.66 17.55 3.53
C SER A 4 7.67 18.68 3.79
N LEU A 5 6.59 18.72 3.01
CA LEU A 5 5.48 19.64 3.15
C LEU A 5 4.36 18.97 3.96
N GLN A 6 3.84 19.63 4.96
CA GLN A 6 2.64 19.16 5.66
C GLN A 6 1.42 19.44 4.79
N ILE A 7 0.69 18.38 4.40
CA ILE A 7 -0.48 18.46 3.53
C ILE A 7 -1.82 18.40 4.29
N GLY A 8 -1.79 18.02 5.57
CA GLY A 8 -2.99 17.93 6.38
C GLY A 8 -2.76 17.36 7.76
N ASN A 9 -3.87 17.13 8.48
CA ASN A 9 -3.92 16.46 9.77
C ASN A 9 -5.12 15.50 9.76
N LEU A 10 -4.87 14.21 9.96
CA LEU A 10 -5.90 13.20 10.00
C LEU A 10 -5.87 12.46 11.35
N ALA A 11 -7.00 12.38 12.02
CA ALA A 11 -7.11 11.81 13.36
C ALA A 11 -6.12 12.42 14.38
N GLY A 12 -5.77 13.71 14.24
CA GLY A 12 -4.79 14.40 15.09
C GLY A 12 -3.33 14.03 14.77
N ILE A 13 -3.05 13.37 13.63
CA ILE A 13 -1.72 13.00 13.18
C ILE A 13 -1.36 13.87 11.97
N PRO A 14 -0.27 14.68 12.03
CA PRO A 14 0.20 15.45 10.89
C PRO A 14 0.65 14.54 9.75
N VAL A 15 0.13 14.81 8.54
CA VAL A 15 0.49 14.09 7.32
C VAL A 15 1.42 14.96 6.50
N LYS A 16 2.58 14.43 6.14
CA LYS A 16 3.62 15.12 5.40
C LYS A 16 3.92 14.40 4.09
N LEU A 17 4.21 15.16 3.06
CA LEU A 17 4.64 14.69 1.76
C LEU A 17 6.08 15.12 1.51
N HIS A 18 6.97 14.17 1.29
CA HIS A 18 8.33 14.47 0.93
C HIS A 18 8.41 14.80 -0.57
N TRP A 19 9.29 15.72 -0.98
CA TRP A 19 9.41 16.12 -2.39
C TRP A 19 9.74 14.95 -3.33
N SER A 20 10.47 13.93 -2.86
CA SER A 20 10.78 12.72 -3.63
C SER A 20 9.55 11.94 -4.07
N PHE A 21 8.44 12.12 -3.37
CA PHE A 21 7.16 11.54 -3.76
C PHE A 21 6.66 12.05 -5.10
N LEU A 22 6.91 13.32 -5.42
CA LEU A 22 6.50 13.92 -6.69
C LEU A 22 7.20 13.29 -7.91
N LEU A 23 8.37 12.67 -7.71
CA LEU A 23 9.09 11.97 -8.77
C LEU A 23 8.52 10.57 -9.03
N VAL A 24 7.91 9.97 -8.03
CA VAL A 24 7.40 8.59 -8.14
C VAL A 24 6.18 8.52 -9.03
N ILE A 25 5.28 9.50 -8.96
CA ILE A 25 4.06 9.50 -9.75
C ILE A 25 4.36 9.43 -11.26
N PRO A 26 5.16 10.34 -11.86
CA PRO A 26 5.48 10.25 -13.29
C PRO A 26 6.29 9.00 -13.63
N LEU A 27 7.16 8.51 -12.73
CA LEU A 27 7.91 7.28 -12.93
C LEU A 27 6.96 6.07 -13.03
N PHE A 28 6.03 5.92 -12.10
CA PHE A 28 5.06 4.82 -12.13
C PHE A 28 4.08 4.97 -13.30
N ALA A 29 3.63 6.19 -13.61
CA ALA A 29 2.81 6.45 -14.78
C ALA A 29 3.50 5.97 -16.06
N TRP A 30 4.80 6.25 -16.19
CA TRP A 30 5.59 5.81 -17.33
C TRP A 30 5.79 4.28 -17.34
N ILE A 31 6.16 3.67 -16.22
CA ILE A 31 6.37 2.21 -16.13
C ILE A 31 5.08 1.46 -16.47
N ILE A 32 3.96 1.82 -15.85
CA ILE A 32 2.67 1.18 -16.07
C ILE A 32 2.18 1.45 -17.48
N GLY A 33 2.24 2.70 -17.93
CA GLY A 33 1.78 3.10 -19.25
C GLY A 33 2.55 2.46 -20.40
N SER A 34 3.88 2.29 -20.25
CA SER A 34 4.70 1.64 -21.28
C SER A 34 4.45 0.14 -21.42
N GLN A 35 3.87 -0.51 -20.40
CA GLN A 35 3.58 -1.94 -20.37
C GLN A 35 2.08 -2.23 -20.27
N ILE A 36 1.22 -1.25 -20.65
CA ILE A 36 -0.22 -1.30 -20.39
C ILE A 36 -0.89 -2.55 -20.94
N LEU A 37 -0.54 -2.98 -22.17
CA LEU A 37 -1.13 -4.17 -22.78
C LEU A 37 -0.74 -5.45 -22.07
N LEU A 38 0.56 -5.60 -21.75
CA LEU A 38 1.06 -6.78 -21.02
C LEU A 38 0.41 -6.89 -19.63
N THR A 39 0.28 -5.76 -18.93
CA THR A 39 -0.35 -5.73 -17.61
C THR A 39 -1.85 -5.95 -17.68
N THR A 40 -2.52 -5.51 -18.75
CA THR A 40 -3.94 -5.78 -18.99
C THR A 40 -4.19 -7.28 -19.22
N GLU A 41 -3.36 -7.93 -20.05
CA GLU A 41 -3.43 -9.38 -20.26
C GLU A 41 -3.20 -10.17 -18.96
N LEU A 42 -2.23 -9.75 -18.14
CA LEU A 42 -1.99 -10.36 -16.83
C LEU A 42 -3.22 -10.24 -15.91
N ILE A 43 -3.83 -9.06 -15.83
CA ILE A 43 -5.03 -8.84 -15.01
C ILE A 43 -6.19 -9.68 -15.54
N ALA A 44 -6.43 -9.68 -16.85
CA ALA A 44 -7.47 -10.50 -17.47
C ALA A 44 -7.29 -12.00 -17.13
N ALA A 45 -6.05 -12.50 -17.20
CA ALA A 45 -5.74 -13.89 -16.86
C ALA A 45 -5.92 -14.19 -15.37
N LEU A 46 -5.51 -13.29 -14.48
CA LEU A 46 -5.61 -13.48 -13.03
C LEU A 46 -7.06 -13.50 -12.54
N PHE A 47 -7.91 -12.64 -13.09
CA PHE A 47 -9.31 -12.52 -12.68
C PHE A 47 -10.26 -13.36 -13.52
N GLY A 48 -9.81 -13.92 -14.65
CA GLY A 48 -10.65 -14.69 -15.58
C GLY A 48 -11.73 -13.85 -16.25
N VAL A 49 -11.49 -12.53 -16.42
CA VAL A 49 -12.45 -11.55 -16.96
C VAL A 49 -11.88 -10.95 -18.25
N PRO A 50 -12.64 -10.90 -19.36
CA PRO A 50 -12.20 -10.23 -20.58
C PRO A 50 -12.10 -8.72 -20.36
N ILE A 51 -11.05 -8.09 -20.89
CA ILE A 51 -10.84 -6.64 -20.78
C ILE A 51 -10.81 -6.04 -22.18
N ASP A 52 -11.74 -5.12 -22.46
CA ASP A 52 -11.71 -4.31 -23.67
C ASP A 52 -10.60 -3.26 -23.55
N VAL A 53 -9.64 -3.33 -24.48
CA VAL A 53 -8.45 -2.45 -24.47
C VAL A 53 -8.65 -1.15 -25.26
N THR A 54 -9.81 -0.95 -25.88
CA THR A 54 -10.06 0.18 -26.79
C THR A 54 -9.76 1.53 -26.13
N LEU A 55 -10.29 1.78 -24.93
CA LEU A 55 -10.00 3.02 -24.19
C LEU A 55 -8.65 2.94 -23.47
N ILE A 56 -8.26 1.75 -23.00
CA ILE A 56 -7.00 1.56 -22.26
C ILE A 56 -5.81 1.92 -23.13
N ALA A 57 -5.78 1.48 -24.39
CA ALA A 57 -4.66 1.70 -25.31
C ALA A 57 -4.74 3.00 -26.12
N ALA A 58 -5.82 3.81 -25.98
CA ALA A 58 -6.04 4.99 -26.79
C ALA A 58 -5.15 6.17 -26.37
N GLY A 59 -4.35 6.69 -27.28
CA GLY A 59 -3.61 7.94 -27.15
C GLY A 59 -2.76 8.01 -25.87
N LEU A 60 -3.06 8.96 -24.98
CA LEU A 60 -2.36 9.15 -23.70
C LEU A 60 -2.97 8.36 -22.53
N ASN A 61 -4.07 7.64 -22.75
CA ASN A 61 -4.75 6.90 -21.69
C ASN A 61 -3.84 5.92 -20.93
N PRO A 62 -2.88 5.20 -21.56
CA PRO A 62 -1.93 4.36 -20.84
C PRO A 62 -1.24 5.08 -19.67
N TYR A 63 -0.77 6.30 -19.90
CA TYR A 63 -0.07 7.10 -18.90
C TYR A 63 -1.01 7.75 -17.89
N ILE A 64 -2.21 8.12 -18.32
CA ILE A 64 -3.27 8.61 -17.41
C ILE A 64 -3.68 7.49 -16.46
N LEU A 65 -3.93 6.29 -16.96
CA LEU A 65 -4.28 5.12 -16.15
C LEU A 65 -3.12 4.71 -15.23
N GLY A 66 -1.89 4.76 -15.73
CA GLY A 66 -0.70 4.57 -14.90
C GLY A 66 -0.61 5.58 -13.75
N THR A 67 -0.98 6.85 -14.01
CA THR A 67 -1.07 7.89 -12.97
C THR A 67 -2.17 7.58 -11.94
N VAL A 68 -3.35 7.19 -12.41
CA VAL A 68 -4.48 6.81 -11.53
C VAL A 68 -4.11 5.64 -10.63
N VAL A 69 -3.51 4.60 -11.18
CA VAL A 69 -3.04 3.43 -10.42
C VAL A 69 -1.95 3.84 -9.41
N ALA A 70 -0.99 4.66 -9.82
CA ALA A 70 0.04 5.16 -8.93
C ALA A 70 -0.55 5.93 -7.74
N LEU A 71 -1.46 6.87 -8.00
CA LEU A 71 -2.16 7.61 -6.94
C LEU A 71 -2.97 6.67 -6.04
N GLY A 72 -3.68 5.69 -6.60
CA GLY A 72 -4.42 4.69 -5.85
C GLY A 72 -3.51 3.84 -4.95
N LEU A 73 -2.34 3.43 -5.45
CA LEU A 73 -1.34 2.73 -4.63
C LEU A 73 -0.88 3.58 -3.44
N PHE A 74 -0.60 4.87 -3.68
CA PHE A 74 -0.17 5.76 -2.59
C PHE A 74 -1.25 6.02 -1.56
N VAL A 75 -2.51 6.09 -1.97
CA VAL A 75 -3.64 6.09 -1.02
C VAL A 75 -3.63 4.79 -0.21
N GLY A 76 -3.42 3.64 -0.84
CA GLY A 76 -3.28 2.35 -0.17
C GLY A 76 -2.13 2.34 0.86
N VAL A 77 -0.93 2.80 0.47
CA VAL A 77 0.23 2.94 1.37
C VAL A 77 -0.06 3.90 2.52
N PHE A 78 -0.72 5.01 2.26
CA PHE A 78 -1.12 5.96 3.30
C PHE A 78 -2.08 5.32 4.32
N ILE A 79 -3.09 4.57 3.85
CA ILE A 79 -4.05 3.87 4.72
C ILE A 79 -3.33 2.77 5.53
N HIS A 80 -2.36 2.07 4.93
CA HIS A 80 -1.49 1.09 5.60
C HIS A 80 -0.73 1.74 6.78
N GLU A 81 -0.02 2.85 6.55
CA GLU A 81 0.70 3.58 7.61
C GLU A 81 -0.23 4.17 8.67
N MET A 82 -1.40 4.64 8.24
CA MET A 82 -2.42 5.14 9.16
C MET A 82 -2.92 4.02 10.09
N ALA A 83 -3.08 2.79 9.58
CA ALA A 83 -3.50 1.66 10.39
C ALA A 83 -2.49 1.36 11.52
N HIS A 84 -1.19 1.33 11.23
CA HIS A 84 -0.14 1.23 12.25
C HIS A 84 -0.25 2.35 13.29
N SER A 85 -0.38 3.58 12.81
CA SER A 85 -0.42 4.78 13.64
C SER A 85 -1.65 4.83 14.54
N LEU A 86 -2.81 4.39 14.06
CA LEU A 86 -4.05 4.34 14.85
C LEU A 86 -3.97 3.30 15.97
N ILE A 87 -3.40 2.11 15.69
CA ILE A 87 -3.18 1.09 16.73
C ILE A 87 -2.16 1.57 17.76
N ALA A 88 -1.06 2.20 17.34
CA ALA A 88 -0.07 2.79 18.23
C ALA A 88 -0.69 3.88 19.14
N LYS A 89 -1.46 4.79 18.55
CA LYS A 89 -2.17 5.86 19.27
C LYS A 89 -3.17 5.31 20.28
N ALA A 90 -3.94 4.27 19.91
CA ALA A 90 -4.88 3.60 20.81
C ALA A 90 -4.20 2.92 22.00
N ARG A 91 -2.89 2.67 21.91
CA ARG A 91 -2.04 2.13 22.99
C ARG A 91 -1.25 3.21 23.73
N GLY A 92 -1.56 4.49 23.51
CA GLY A 92 -0.93 5.62 24.20
C GLY A 92 0.42 6.07 23.63
N ILE A 93 0.87 5.49 22.51
CA ILE A 93 2.11 5.90 21.84
C ILE A 93 1.85 7.21 21.07
N LYS A 94 2.66 8.22 21.29
CA LYS A 94 2.55 9.48 20.57
C LYS A 94 3.08 9.34 19.16
N ILE A 95 2.28 9.80 18.19
CA ILE A 95 2.65 9.84 16.77
C ILE A 95 2.97 11.29 16.41
N HIS A 96 4.19 11.54 15.96
CA HIS A 96 4.62 12.89 15.59
C HIS A 96 4.17 13.27 14.19
N SER A 97 4.29 12.37 13.23
CA SER A 97 3.81 12.57 11.87
C SER A 97 3.88 11.27 11.04
N ILE A 98 3.10 11.21 9.97
CA ILE A 98 3.26 10.25 8.89
C ILE A 98 3.86 10.99 7.70
N THR A 99 4.99 10.53 7.18
CA THR A 99 5.65 11.12 6.00
C THR A 99 5.64 10.13 4.86
N LEU A 100 5.04 10.53 3.72
CA LEU A 100 5.07 9.75 2.49
C LEU A 100 6.34 10.08 1.70
N LEU A 101 7.11 9.03 1.37
CA LEU A 101 8.38 9.09 0.65
C LEU A 101 8.30 8.25 -0.63
N ILE A 102 9.39 8.28 -1.43
CA ILE A 102 9.52 7.51 -2.67
C ILE A 102 9.35 5.99 -2.46
N LEU A 103 9.83 5.43 -1.36
CA LEU A 103 9.81 3.99 -1.08
C LEU A 103 8.66 3.57 -0.17
N GLY A 104 7.69 4.45 0.10
CA GLY A 104 6.56 4.14 0.98
C GLY A 104 6.29 5.23 2.01
N GLY A 105 5.59 4.88 3.08
CA GLY A 105 5.31 5.76 4.22
C GLY A 105 6.24 5.47 5.39
N VAL A 106 6.51 6.50 6.19
CA VAL A 106 7.22 6.37 7.46
C VAL A 106 6.44 7.09 8.55
N SER A 107 6.00 6.34 9.53
CA SER A 107 5.36 6.89 10.74
C SER A 107 6.43 7.18 11.79
N GLN A 108 6.58 8.48 12.13
CA GLN A 108 7.47 8.91 13.21
C GLN A 108 6.72 8.78 14.54
N MET A 109 7.10 7.78 15.31
CA MET A 109 6.54 7.48 16.63
C MET A 109 7.54 7.84 17.72
N GLU A 110 7.05 8.11 18.94
CA GLU A 110 7.88 8.23 20.13
C GLU A 110 8.64 6.92 20.36
N GLU A 111 9.96 7.01 20.60
CA GLU A 111 10.78 5.84 20.90
C GLU A 111 10.39 5.28 22.27
N THR A 112 9.57 4.26 22.28
CA THR A 112 9.23 3.49 23.49
C THR A 112 9.84 2.09 23.35
N MET A 113 10.23 1.48 24.48
CA MET A 113 10.62 0.08 24.46
C MET A 113 9.42 -0.76 23.95
N PRO A 114 9.59 -1.56 22.89
CA PRO A 114 8.50 -2.30 22.30
C PRO A 114 7.99 -3.38 23.28
N ASP A 115 6.76 -3.19 23.79
CA ASP A 115 6.03 -4.28 24.45
C ASP A 115 5.53 -5.23 23.35
N PRO A 116 5.90 -6.53 23.37
CA PRO A 116 5.44 -7.51 22.38
C PRO A 116 3.92 -7.60 22.24
N LYS A 117 3.17 -7.31 23.30
CA LYS A 117 1.69 -7.29 23.27
C LYS A 117 1.12 -6.11 22.51
N VAL A 118 1.86 -5.02 22.42
CA VAL A 118 1.49 -3.82 21.66
C VAL A 118 2.08 -3.90 20.26
N GLU A 119 3.31 -4.34 20.14
CA GLU A 119 4.03 -4.37 18.87
C GLU A 119 3.39 -5.31 17.84
N LEU A 120 2.94 -6.50 18.27
CA LEU A 120 2.36 -7.50 17.36
C LEU A 120 1.10 -6.99 16.63
N PRO A 121 0.04 -6.52 17.32
CA PRO A 121 -1.14 -6.00 16.64
C PRO A 121 -0.84 -4.73 15.84
N MET A 122 0.08 -3.88 16.31
CA MET A 122 0.52 -2.70 15.58
C MET A 122 1.19 -3.09 14.26
N ALA A 123 2.15 -4.04 14.29
CA ALA A 123 2.87 -4.47 13.09
C ALA A 123 1.96 -5.19 12.08
N LEU A 124 0.93 -5.90 12.53
CA LEU A 124 -0.03 -6.56 11.63
C LEU A 124 -1.07 -5.62 11.02
N ALA A 125 -1.32 -4.44 11.63
CA ALA A 125 -2.40 -3.56 11.21
C ALA A 125 -2.24 -3.07 9.76
N GLY A 126 -1.05 -2.63 9.37
CA GLY A 126 -0.76 -2.20 8.00
C GLY A 126 -0.95 -3.30 6.96
N PRO A 127 -0.23 -4.44 7.10
CA PRO A 127 -0.39 -5.56 6.17
C PRO A 127 -1.84 -6.03 6.03
N LEU A 128 -2.57 -6.20 7.14
CA LEU A 128 -3.98 -6.62 7.08
C LEU A 128 -4.87 -5.58 6.38
N THR A 129 -4.56 -4.31 6.52
CA THR A 129 -5.27 -3.24 5.80
C THR A 129 -4.98 -3.30 4.30
N SER A 130 -3.73 -3.52 3.89
CA SER A 130 -3.39 -3.73 2.48
C SER A 130 -4.08 -4.95 1.90
N LEU A 131 -4.13 -6.06 2.64
CA LEU A 131 -4.90 -7.24 2.22
C LEU A 131 -6.38 -6.91 2.02
N ALA A 132 -6.99 -6.18 2.96
CA ALA A 132 -8.40 -5.78 2.86
C ALA A 132 -8.65 -4.90 1.62
N ILE A 133 -7.78 -3.90 1.36
CA ILE A 133 -7.87 -3.06 0.15
C ILE A 133 -7.73 -3.93 -1.11
N GLY A 134 -6.78 -4.85 -1.13
CA GLY A 134 -6.57 -5.76 -2.25
C GLY A 134 -7.80 -6.63 -2.53
N LEU A 135 -8.39 -7.22 -1.49
CA LEU A 135 -9.60 -8.05 -1.62
C LEU A 135 -10.84 -7.25 -2.05
N VAL A 136 -11.03 -6.04 -1.50
CA VAL A 136 -12.11 -5.14 -1.92
C VAL A 136 -11.93 -4.74 -3.38
N SER A 137 -10.71 -4.39 -3.80
CA SER A 137 -10.41 -4.07 -5.20
C SER A 137 -10.67 -5.28 -6.11
N ALA A 138 -10.32 -6.50 -5.68
CA ALA A 138 -10.62 -7.73 -6.41
C ALA A 138 -12.15 -7.94 -6.58
N ALA A 139 -12.92 -7.72 -5.52
CA ALA A 139 -14.38 -7.83 -5.61
C ALA A 139 -14.97 -6.79 -6.58
N LEU A 140 -14.42 -5.57 -6.59
CA LEU A 140 -14.86 -4.51 -7.50
C LEU A 140 -14.59 -4.85 -8.97
N VAL A 141 -13.57 -5.65 -9.30
CA VAL A 141 -13.35 -6.15 -10.66
C VAL A 141 -14.60 -6.88 -11.18
N TYR A 142 -15.12 -7.84 -10.41
CA TYR A 142 -16.31 -8.61 -10.81
C TYR A 142 -17.59 -7.76 -10.81
N VAL A 143 -17.69 -6.81 -9.90
CA VAL A 143 -18.84 -5.89 -9.87
C VAL A 143 -18.87 -5.02 -11.12
N PHE A 144 -17.73 -4.46 -11.52
CA PHE A 144 -17.68 -3.59 -12.71
C PHE A 144 -17.82 -4.36 -14.01
N ASP A 145 -17.26 -5.57 -14.11
CA ASP A 145 -17.45 -6.45 -15.24
C ASP A 145 -18.95 -6.79 -15.45
N ALA A 146 -19.67 -7.09 -14.36
CA ALA A 146 -21.08 -7.48 -14.43
C ALA A 146 -22.06 -6.29 -14.56
N ALA A 147 -21.73 -5.12 -14.00
CA ALA A 147 -22.68 -4.02 -13.84
C ALA A 147 -22.54 -2.91 -14.89
N VAL A 148 -21.36 -2.77 -15.52
CA VAL A 148 -21.09 -1.71 -16.49
C VAL A 148 -21.39 -2.22 -17.91
N GLY A 149 -22.44 -1.67 -18.54
CA GLY A 149 -22.91 -2.14 -19.85
C GLY A 149 -22.02 -1.75 -21.03
N ASP A 150 -21.14 -0.76 -20.89
CA ASP A 150 -20.17 -0.37 -21.92
C ASP A 150 -18.86 -1.17 -21.69
N PRO A 151 -18.47 -2.07 -22.62
CA PRO A 151 -17.28 -2.92 -22.45
C PRO A 151 -15.98 -2.12 -22.31
N ALA A 152 -15.85 -0.98 -22.99
CA ALA A 152 -14.64 -0.18 -22.94
C ALA A 152 -14.49 0.56 -21.60
N VAL A 153 -15.59 1.05 -21.05
CA VAL A 153 -15.62 1.66 -19.70
C VAL A 153 -15.42 0.58 -18.63
N ALA A 154 -16.08 -0.57 -18.75
CA ALA A 154 -15.88 -1.72 -17.88
C ALA A 154 -14.40 -2.13 -17.86
N GLY A 155 -13.77 -2.24 -19.05
CA GLY A 155 -12.36 -2.59 -19.21
C GLY A 155 -11.43 -1.66 -18.44
N VAL A 156 -11.66 -0.34 -18.50
CA VAL A 156 -10.88 0.66 -17.73
C VAL A 156 -11.00 0.42 -16.23
N LEU A 157 -12.21 0.22 -15.72
CA LEU A 157 -12.45 0.00 -14.29
C LEU A 157 -11.85 -1.33 -13.81
N VAL A 158 -12.06 -2.39 -14.57
CA VAL A 158 -11.47 -3.72 -14.30
C VAL A 158 -9.95 -3.63 -14.28
N PHE A 159 -9.33 -2.93 -15.24
CA PHE A 159 -7.88 -2.71 -15.24
C PHE A 159 -7.40 -1.99 -13.98
N VAL A 160 -8.01 -0.84 -13.65
CA VAL A 160 -7.58 -0.02 -12.50
C VAL A 160 -7.72 -0.81 -11.19
N PHE A 161 -8.87 -1.40 -10.93
CA PHE A 161 -9.12 -2.13 -9.68
C PHE A 161 -8.38 -3.48 -9.63
N GLY A 162 -8.22 -4.15 -10.75
CA GLY A 162 -7.40 -5.36 -10.86
C GLY A 162 -5.93 -5.07 -10.55
N TYR A 163 -5.39 -3.97 -11.09
CA TYR A 163 -4.02 -3.56 -10.81
C TYR A 163 -3.85 -3.13 -9.33
N LEU A 164 -4.78 -2.35 -8.78
CA LEU A 164 -4.75 -1.96 -7.36
C LEU A 164 -4.87 -3.16 -6.43
N SER A 165 -5.68 -4.16 -6.79
CA SER A 165 -5.77 -5.42 -6.06
C SER A 165 -4.42 -6.12 -6.03
N LEU A 166 -3.79 -6.31 -7.18
CA LEU A 166 -2.48 -6.96 -7.30
C LEU A 166 -1.42 -6.23 -6.47
N LEU A 167 -1.32 -4.91 -6.60
CA LEU A 167 -0.34 -4.12 -5.87
C LEU A 167 -0.53 -4.18 -4.36
N ASN A 168 -1.77 -4.12 -3.86
CA ASN A 168 -2.04 -4.18 -2.42
C ASN A 168 -1.84 -5.58 -1.84
N ILE A 169 -2.12 -6.65 -2.61
CA ILE A 169 -1.79 -8.02 -2.21
C ILE A 169 -0.27 -8.23 -2.17
N LEU A 170 0.46 -7.69 -3.15
CA LEU A 170 1.92 -7.72 -3.13
C LEU A 170 2.47 -6.91 -1.95
N LEU A 171 1.93 -5.73 -1.68
CA LEU A 171 2.31 -4.90 -0.53
C LEU A 171 2.09 -5.64 0.79
N PHE A 172 0.96 -6.35 0.95
CA PHE A 172 0.71 -7.25 2.07
C PHE A 172 1.79 -8.33 2.18
N GLY A 173 2.06 -9.06 1.10
CA GLY A 173 3.04 -10.15 1.08
C GLY A 173 4.46 -9.68 1.39
N PHE A 174 4.91 -8.59 0.75
CA PHE A 174 6.23 -8.01 1.00
C PHE A 174 6.39 -7.52 2.43
N ASN A 175 5.39 -6.83 2.97
CA ASN A 175 5.47 -6.35 4.35
C ASN A 175 5.42 -7.47 5.40
N LEU A 176 4.94 -8.66 5.05
CA LEU A 176 4.98 -9.82 5.96
C LEU A 176 6.25 -10.67 5.85
N LEU A 177 7.21 -10.31 5.00
CA LEU A 177 8.51 -10.98 4.99
C LEU A 177 9.16 -10.86 6.37
N PRO A 178 9.65 -11.99 6.97
CA PRO A 178 10.10 -12.02 8.34
C PRO A 178 11.53 -11.46 8.52
N ALA A 179 11.74 -10.24 8.04
CA ALA A 179 13.03 -9.55 8.11
C ALA A 179 12.83 -8.04 8.23
N PHE A 180 13.69 -7.32 8.96
CA PHE A 180 13.71 -5.86 8.93
C PHE A 180 14.21 -5.35 7.57
N PRO A 181 13.70 -4.22 7.08
CA PRO A 181 12.82 -3.23 7.75
C PRO A 181 11.31 -3.47 7.62
N MET A 182 10.86 -4.64 7.10
CA MET A 182 9.44 -4.93 6.88
C MET A 182 8.69 -5.16 8.21
N ASP A 183 7.36 -5.03 8.15
CA ASP A 183 6.50 -5.28 9.33
C ASP A 183 6.57 -6.71 9.82
N GLY A 184 6.78 -7.67 8.92
CA GLY A 184 6.99 -9.08 9.24
C GLY A 184 8.20 -9.32 10.15
N GLY A 185 9.25 -8.51 10.03
CA GLY A 185 10.37 -8.51 10.97
C GLY A 185 9.95 -8.09 12.38
N ARG A 186 9.09 -7.06 12.49
CA ARG A 186 8.50 -6.63 13.77
C ARG A 186 7.55 -7.69 14.35
N VAL A 187 6.74 -8.32 13.49
CA VAL A 187 5.86 -9.45 13.87
C VAL A 187 6.69 -10.60 14.42
N LEU A 188 7.77 -11.00 13.70
CA LEU A 188 8.67 -12.07 14.13
C LEU A 188 9.34 -11.70 15.47
N ARG A 189 9.87 -10.49 15.61
CA ARG A 189 10.46 -10.00 16.84
C ARG A 189 9.49 -10.07 18.01
N ALA A 190 8.28 -9.53 17.84
CA ALA A 190 7.26 -9.53 18.88
C ALA A 190 6.83 -10.94 19.28
N TRP A 191 6.77 -11.88 18.33
CA TRP A 191 6.43 -13.26 18.59
C TRP A 191 7.54 -13.99 19.37
N LEU A 192 8.81 -13.82 18.95
CA LEU A 192 9.97 -14.42 19.61
C LEU A 192 10.20 -13.83 21.00
N ALA A 193 9.98 -12.55 21.20
CA ALA A 193 10.14 -11.85 22.48
C ALA A 193 9.20 -12.36 23.60
N ARG A 194 8.18 -13.14 23.25
CA ARG A 194 7.35 -13.85 24.22
C ARG A 194 8.06 -15.05 24.88
N ARG A 195 9.15 -15.55 24.27
CA ARG A 195 9.87 -16.76 24.69
C ARG A 195 11.36 -16.55 24.94
N MET A 196 11.91 -15.40 24.54
CA MET A 196 13.33 -15.08 24.69
C MET A 196 13.55 -13.58 24.95
N PRO A 197 14.74 -13.17 25.44
CA PRO A 197 15.06 -11.76 25.62
C PRO A 197 14.94 -10.95 24.31
N LEU A 198 14.42 -9.71 24.40
CA LEU A 198 14.15 -8.83 23.27
C LEU A 198 15.38 -8.62 22.37
N SER A 199 16.57 -8.47 22.97
CA SER A 199 17.84 -8.31 22.24
C SER A 199 18.15 -9.49 21.31
N ARG A 200 17.87 -10.72 21.77
CA ARG A 200 18.03 -11.92 20.96
C ARG A 200 16.96 -12.02 19.87
N ALA A 201 15.70 -11.72 20.21
CA ALA A 201 14.61 -11.67 19.26
C ALA A 201 14.87 -10.67 18.13
N THR A 202 15.35 -9.46 18.47
CA THR A 202 15.72 -8.43 17.48
C THR A 202 16.84 -8.90 16.55
N ARG A 203 17.88 -9.55 17.08
CA ARG A 203 18.98 -10.06 16.26
C ARG A 203 18.58 -11.18 15.29
N ILE A 204 17.54 -11.96 15.62
CA ILE A 204 17.03 -13.02 14.74
C ILE A 204 16.14 -12.41 13.63
N ALA A 205 15.43 -11.32 13.94
CA ALA A 205 14.54 -10.66 13.01
C ALA A 205 15.25 -9.64 12.09
N ALA A 206 16.51 -9.29 12.37
CA ALA A 206 17.35 -8.41 11.56
C ALA A 206 18.13 -9.21 10.52
#